data_4ab4f095154f9fc4d0010c8eff0c0dcb
#
_entry.id   4ab4f095154f9fc4d0010c8eff0c0dcb
#
_cell.length_a   1.000
_cell.length_b   1.000
_cell.length_c   1.000
_cell.angle_alpha   90.00
_cell.angle_beta   90.00
_cell.angle_gamma   90.00
#
_symmetry.space_group_name_H-M   'P 1'
#
loop_
_entity.id
_entity.type
_entity.pdbx_description
1 polymer ?
#
loop_
_entity_poly.entity_id
_entity_poly.type
_entity_poly.pdbx_seq_one_letter_code
_entity_poly.pdbx_strand_id
1 'polypeptide(L)'
;MRKTLYLKFILAYVLFAFFGFVTVATFVSRLTYEYCLRRTSRDMYREATRIADTYAVDLYNSEISLETVQEQMEALSYFMDTEIWIINPSGRMVVNSASAPDPEQEIVVEGFNPTITQKNYYARGTFFDSFEEEKVSVIAPIINN
;
A
#
# COMPACT_ATOMS: atom_id res chain seq x y z
N MET A 1 -32.33 -1.54 -51.81
CA MET A 1 -31.01 -0.87 -51.63
C MET A 1 -30.99 0.29 -50.62
N ARG A 2 -32.00 1.11 -50.55
CA ARG A 2 -32.03 2.21 -49.58
C ARG A 2 -32.02 1.76 -48.09
N LYS A 3 -32.69 0.65 -47.75
CA LYS A 3 -32.74 0.11 -46.39
C LYS A 3 -31.38 -0.43 -45.91
N THR A 4 -30.59 -0.98 -46.78
CA THR A 4 -29.26 -1.56 -46.45
C THR A 4 -28.22 -0.48 -46.22
N LEU A 5 -28.31 0.63 -46.96
CA LEU A 5 -27.44 1.80 -46.78
C LEU A 5 -27.72 2.48 -45.44
N TYR A 6 -29.00 2.66 -45.09
CA TYR A 6 -29.43 3.25 -43.82
C TYR A 6 -28.97 2.37 -42.62
N LEU A 7 -29.10 1.07 -42.74
CA LEU A 7 -28.64 0.13 -41.72
C LEU A 7 -27.13 0.21 -41.50
N LYS A 8 -26.34 0.34 -42.56
CA LYS A 8 -24.89 0.51 -42.47
C LYS A 8 -24.49 1.79 -41.76
N PHE A 9 -25.19 2.89 -42.00
CA PHE A 9 -24.96 4.16 -41.30
C PHE A 9 -25.29 4.09 -39.82
N ILE A 10 -26.40 3.47 -39.47
CA ILE A 10 -26.79 3.26 -38.06
C ILE A 10 -25.78 2.38 -37.37
N LEU A 11 -25.35 1.29 -37.99
CA LEU A 11 -24.34 0.39 -37.43
C LEU A 11 -22.99 1.09 -37.21
N ALA A 12 -22.54 1.88 -38.18
CA ALA A 12 -21.31 2.67 -38.04
C ALA A 12 -21.40 3.67 -36.91
N TYR A 13 -22.55 4.32 -36.74
CA TYR A 13 -22.78 5.30 -35.68
C TYR A 13 -22.79 4.66 -34.29
N VAL A 14 -23.45 3.52 -34.14
CA VAL A 14 -23.49 2.74 -32.90
C VAL A 14 -22.08 2.24 -32.56
N LEU A 15 -21.33 1.77 -33.52
CA LEU A 15 -19.97 1.27 -33.33
C LEU A 15 -19.03 2.42 -32.88
N PHE A 16 -19.16 3.60 -33.49
CA PHE A 16 -18.40 4.79 -33.10
C PHE A 16 -18.74 5.25 -31.69
N ALA A 17 -20.03 5.30 -31.33
CA ALA A 17 -20.48 5.64 -29.98
C ALA A 17 -19.95 4.63 -28.93
N PHE A 18 -19.99 3.35 -29.24
CA PHE A 18 -19.45 2.30 -28.36
C PHE A 18 -17.94 2.45 -28.16
N PHE A 19 -17.18 2.68 -29.24
CA PHE A 19 -15.74 2.92 -29.16
C PHE A 19 -15.40 4.14 -28.32
N GLY A 20 -16.12 5.26 -28.52
CA GLY A 20 -15.97 6.46 -27.72
C GLY A 20 -16.24 6.22 -26.23
N PHE A 21 -17.31 5.50 -25.93
CA PHE A 21 -17.65 5.14 -24.55
C PHE A 21 -16.58 4.29 -23.88
N VAL A 22 -16.09 3.25 -24.53
CA VAL A 22 -15.03 2.35 -24.02
C VAL A 22 -13.73 3.15 -23.77
N THR A 23 -13.37 4.03 -24.69
CA THR A 23 -12.15 4.86 -24.56
C THR A 23 -12.25 5.78 -23.34
N VAL A 24 -13.36 6.50 -23.20
CA VAL A 24 -13.59 7.41 -22.07
C VAL A 24 -13.64 6.63 -20.75
N ALA A 25 -14.38 5.51 -20.70
CA ALA A 25 -14.48 4.68 -19.50
C ALA A 25 -13.11 4.15 -19.06
N THR A 26 -12.28 3.70 -20.00
CA THR A 26 -10.92 3.22 -19.69
C THR A 26 -10.02 4.33 -19.18
N PHE A 27 -10.08 5.50 -19.80
CA PHE A 27 -9.28 6.67 -19.41
C PHE A 27 -9.67 7.17 -18.01
N VAL A 28 -10.96 7.35 -17.75
CA VAL A 28 -11.49 7.77 -16.44
C VAL A 28 -11.14 6.75 -15.36
N SER A 29 -11.29 5.46 -15.64
CA SER A 29 -10.96 4.39 -14.70
C SER A 29 -9.47 4.43 -14.30
N ARG A 30 -8.56 4.61 -15.25
CA ARG A 30 -7.12 4.74 -14.97
C ARG A 30 -6.80 5.96 -14.13
N LEU A 31 -7.34 7.12 -14.48
CA LEU A 31 -7.12 8.35 -13.71
C LEU A 31 -7.65 8.24 -12.29
N THR A 32 -8.83 7.67 -12.10
CA THR A 32 -9.43 7.46 -10.79
C THR A 32 -8.58 6.51 -9.96
N TYR A 33 -8.12 5.41 -10.54
CA TYR A 33 -7.25 4.44 -9.86
C TYR A 33 -5.95 5.08 -9.39
N GLU A 34 -5.24 5.81 -10.25
CA GLU A 34 -4.00 6.50 -9.88
C GLU A 34 -4.22 7.57 -8.80
N TYR A 35 -5.31 8.31 -8.91
CA TYR A 35 -5.67 9.31 -7.91
C TYR A 35 -5.96 8.68 -6.54
N CYS A 36 -6.77 7.62 -6.50
CA CYS A 36 -7.06 6.88 -5.28
C CYS A 36 -5.79 6.29 -4.68
N LEU A 37 -4.94 5.69 -5.50
CA LEU A 37 -3.68 5.11 -5.06
C LEU A 37 -2.76 6.14 -4.40
N ARG A 38 -2.59 7.30 -5.02
CA ARG A 38 -1.76 8.40 -4.48
C ARG A 38 -2.34 8.97 -3.19
N ARG A 39 -3.66 9.12 -3.12
CA ARG A 39 -4.34 9.60 -1.91
C ARG A 39 -4.18 8.62 -0.75
N THR A 40 -4.51 7.36 -0.98
CA THR A 40 -4.38 6.31 0.02
C THR A 40 -2.94 6.16 0.50
N SER A 41 -1.97 6.16 -0.43
CA SER A 41 -0.55 6.08 -0.08
C SER A 41 -0.06 7.26 0.76
N ARG A 42 -0.55 8.46 0.48
CA ARG A 42 -0.23 9.64 1.28
C ARG A 42 -0.80 9.55 2.69
N ASP A 43 -2.04 9.08 2.82
CA ASP A 43 -2.69 8.93 4.12
C ASP A 43 -1.99 7.82 4.94
N MET A 44 -1.64 6.70 4.31
CA MET A 44 -0.82 5.63 4.91
C MET A 44 0.55 6.14 5.35
N TYR A 45 1.23 6.92 4.52
CA TYR A 45 2.54 7.49 4.86
C TYR A 45 2.47 8.44 6.06
N ARG A 46 1.43 9.26 6.12
CA ARG A 46 1.20 10.15 7.26
C ARG A 46 1.01 9.36 8.55
N GLU A 47 0.23 8.30 8.50
CA GLU A 47 0.00 7.46 9.67
C GLU A 47 1.24 6.64 10.04
N ALA A 48 1.97 6.12 9.06
CA ALA A 48 3.25 5.45 9.30
C ALA A 48 4.27 6.38 9.97
N THR A 49 4.34 7.63 9.55
CA THR A 49 5.21 8.65 10.19
C THR A 49 4.76 8.92 11.62
N ARG A 50 3.46 9.04 11.86
CA ARG A 50 2.93 9.23 13.21
C ARG A 50 3.24 8.03 14.13
N ILE A 51 3.11 6.82 13.62
CA ILE A 51 3.47 5.60 14.34
C ILE A 51 4.97 5.60 14.66
N ALA A 52 5.81 5.95 13.69
CA ALA A 52 7.25 6.03 13.87
C ALA A 52 7.63 7.04 14.95
N ASP A 53 7.04 8.23 14.92
CA ASP A 53 7.36 9.32 15.86
C ASP A 53 6.81 9.09 17.29
N THR A 54 5.71 8.37 17.42
CA THR A 54 5.03 8.19 18.71
C THR A 54 5.39 6.86 19.37
N TYR A 55 5.14 5.75 18.69
CA TYR A 55 5.25 4.44 19.32
C TYR A 55 6.62 3.78 19.15
N ALA A 56 7.20 3.95 17.99
CA ALA A 56 8.45 3.27 17.70
C ALA A 56 9.64 3.93 18.41
N VAL A 57 9.61 5.24 18.57
CA VAL A 57 10.63 5.96 19.35
C VAL A 57 10.57 5.58 20.83
N ASP A 58 9.36 5.51 21.40
CA ASP A 58 9.16 5.11 22.79
C ASP A 58 9.61 3.65 23.04
N LEU A 59 9.37 2.77 22.06
CA LEU A 59 9.88 1.39 22.11
C LEU A 59 11.40 1.34 22.13
N TYR A 60 12.07 2.10 21.27
CA TYR A 60 13.53 2.13 21.23
C TYR A 60 14.16 2.78 22.46
N ASN A 61 13.46 3.72 23.07
CA ASN A 61 13.89 4.36 24.33
C ASN A 61 13.56 3.50 25.57
N SER A 62 12.95 2.33 25.38
CA SER A 62 12.50 1.42 26.46
C SER A 62 11.48 2.07 27.42
N GLU A 63 10.74 3.08 26.96
CA GLU A 63 9.68 3.72 27.72
C GLU A 63 8.39 2.89 27.74
N ILE A 64 8.16 2.10 26.68
CA ILE A 64 7.06 1.15 26.58
C ILE A 64 7.57 -0.24 26.22
N SER A 65 6.82 -1.27 26.63
CA SER A 65 7.16 -2.66 26.33
C SER A 65 6.81 -3.04 24.90
N LEU A 66 7.56 -4.00 24.35
CA LEU A 66 7.28 -4.56 23.02
C LEU A 66 5.85 -5.13 22.93
N GLU A 67 5.36 -5.75 23.99
CA GLU A 67 4.01 -6.31 24.09
C GLU A 67 2.94 -5.22 23.93
N THR A 68 3.12 -4.09 24.62
CA THR A 68 2.21 -2.94 24.50
C THR A 68 2.19 -2.35 23.09
N VAL A 69 3.36 -2.23 22.46
CA VAL A 69 3.44 -1.77 21.06
C VAL A 69 2.77 -2.75 20.11
N GLN A 70 2.98 -4.05 20.30
CA GLN A 70 2.33 -5.09 19.51
C GLN A 70 0.80 -4.99 19.58
N GLU A 71 0.22 -4.88 20.77
CA GLU A 71 -1.23 -4.73 20.97
C GLU A 71 -1.77 -3.45 20.29
N GLN A 72 -1.04 -2.36 20.39
CA GLN A 72 -1.43 -1.10 19.74
C GLN A 72 -1.36 -1.18 18.22
N MET A 73 -0.34 -1.85 17.66
CA MET A 73 -0.23 -2.04 16.22
C MET A 73 -1.31 -2.98 15.69
N GLU A 74 -1.69 -4.01 16.44
CA GLU A 74 -2.82 -4.89 16.10
C GLU A 74 -4.14 -4.11 16.06
N ALA A 75 -4.40 -3.26 17.04
CA ALA A 75 -5.60 -2.43 17.08
C ALA A 75 -5.66 -1.43 15.93
N LEU A 76 -4.55 -0.75 15.63
CA LEU A 76 -4.45 0.18 14.50
C LEU A 76 -4.59 -0.53 13.16
N SER A 77 -3.97 -1.68 13.01
CA SER A 77 -4.08 -2.53 11.81
C SER A 77 -5.52 -2.91 11.52
N TYR A 78 -6.25 -3.32 12.54
CA TYR A 78 -7.66 -3.65 12.42
C TYR A 78 -8.51 -2.44 12.00
N PHE A 79 -8.26 -1.28 12.61
CA PHE A 79 -9.00 -0.06 12.31
C PHE A 79 -8.71 0.48 10.90
N MET A 80 -7.47 0.38 10.44
CA MET A 80 -7.03 0.90 9.15
C MET A 80 -7.16 -0.10 8.00
N ASP A 81 -7.50 -1.36 8.30
CA ASP A 81 -7.48 -2.47 7.33
C ASP A 81 -6.11 -2.56 6.60
N THR A 82 -5.04 -2.44 7.37
CA THR A 82 -3.67 -2.32 6.85
C THR A 82 -2.72 -3.08 7.76
N GLU A 83 -1.82 -3.84 7.19
CA GLU A 83 -0.78 -4.54 7.93
C GLU A 83 0.38 -3.60 8.30
N ILE A 84 0.81 -3.60 9.56
CA ILE A 84 1.83 -2.70 10.09
C ILE A 84 3.01 -3.52 10.59
N TRP A 85 4.20 -3.20 10.10
CA TRP A 85 5.46 -3.82 10.48
C TRP A 85 6.45 -2.79 11.00
N ILE A 86 7.19 -3.14 12.05
CA ILE A 86 8.38 -2.42 12.47
C ILE A 86 9.59 -3.30 12.15
N ILE A 87 10.48 -2.79 11.30
CA ILE A 87 11.63 -3.52 10.78
C ILE A 87 12.89 -2.75 11.15
N ASN A 88 13.89 -3.44 11.67
CA ASN A 88 15.18 -2.82 11.94
C ASN A 88 16.02 -2.66 10.65
N PRO A 89 17.12 -1.88 10.67
CA PRO A 89 17.94 -1.67 9.47
C PRO A 89 18.55 -2.93 8.86
N SER A 90 18.66 -4.02 9.62
CA SER A 90 19.14 -5.32 9.12
C SER A 90 18.08 -6.15 8.42
N GLY A 91 16.83 -5.65 8.34
CA GLY A 91 15.69 -6.37 7.77
C GLY A 91 14.95 -7.29 8.74
N ARG A 92 15.37 -7.32 10.02
CA ARG A 92 14.68 -8.11 11.04
C ARG A 92 13.37 -7.47 11.45
N MET A 93 12.31 -8.24 11.44
CA MET A 93 10.98 -7.81 11.88
C MET A 93 10.90 -7.78 13.40
N VAL A 94 10.59 -6.63 13.98
CA VAL A 94 10.44 -6.42 15.42
C VAL A 94 8.99 -6.52 15.86
N VAL A 95 8.09 -5.95 15.06
CA VAL A 95 6.64 -5.97 15.30
C VAL A 95 5.93 -6.33 14.00
N ASN A 96 4.92 -7.18 14.11
CA ASN A 96 4.03 -7.53 13.01
C ASN A 96 2.59 -7.53 13.53
N SER A 97 1.76 -6.64 13.00
CA SER A 97 0.35 -6.50 13.41
C SER A 97 -0.54 -7.69 13.03
N ALA A 98 -0.14 -8.51 12.09
CA ALA A 98 -0.91 -9.68 11.66
C ALA A 98 -0.67 -10.90 12.56
N SER A 99 0.51 -11.01 13.14
CA SER A 99 0.86 -12.09 14.08
C SER A 99 1.98 -11.64 15.00
N ALA A 100 1.85 -11.89 16.31
CA ALA A 100 2.94 -11.61 17.23
C ALA A 100 4.20 -12.39 16.80
N PRO A 101 5.36 -11.74 16.68
CA PRO A 101 6.60 -12.43 16.35
C PRO A 101 6.92 -13.49 17.41
N ASP A 102 7.14 -14.71 16.95
CA ASP A 102 7.62 -15.77 17.84
C ASP A 102 9.05 -15.42 18.28
N PRO A 103 9.33 -15.34 19.60
CA PRO A 103 10.68 -15.04 20.08
C PRO A 103 11.73 -16.06 19.63
N GLU A 104 11.31 -17.27 19.29
CA GLU A 104 12.19 -18.35 18.82
C GLU A 104 12.41 -18.35 17.30
N GLN A 105 11.58 -17.59 16.53
CA GLN A 105 11.67 -17.49 15.09
C GLN A 105 11.97 -16.06 14.66
N GLU A 106 13.21 -15.78 14.32
CA GLU A 106 13.56 -14.51 13.69
C GLU A 106 13.03 -14.46 12.25
N ILE A 107 12.07 -13.56 12.02
CA ILE A 107 11.60 -13.26 10.66
C ILE A 107 12.47 -12.14 10.10
N VAL A 108 13.20 -12.46 9.04
CA VAL A 108 14.04 -11.51 8.31
C VAL A 108 13.46 -11.30 6.91
N VAL A 109 13.27 -10.06 6.53
CA VAL A 109 12.86 -9.68 5.18
C VAL A 109 14.11 -9.65 4.31
N GLU A 110 14.30 -10.66 3.47
CA GLU A 110 15.44 -10.78 2.60
C GLU A 110 15.49 -9.64 1.58
N GLY A 111 16.64 -9.04 1.39
CA GLY A 111 16.82 -7.95 0.44
C GLY A 111 16.16 -6.64 0.85
N PHE A 112 15.76 -6.48 2.09
CA PHE A 112 15.13 -5.26 2.60
C PHE A 112 15.98 -4.02 2.31
N ASN A 113 15.35 -3.05 1.65
CA ASN A 113 15.95 -1.76 1.33
C ASN A 113 15.01 -0.63 1.74
N PRO A 114 15.32 0.11 2.80
CA PRO A 114 14.46 1.19 3.31
C PRO A 114 14.31 2.36 2.32
N THR A 115 15.16 2.43 1.29
CA THR A 115 15.13 3.53 0.32
C THR A 115 14.19 3.32 -0.85
N ILE A 116 13.50 2.18 -0.93
CA ILE A 116 12.65 1.82 -2.07
C ILE A 116 11.50 2.81 -2.31
N THR A 117 11.04 3.48 -1.25
CA THR A 117 9.92 4.44 -1.33
C THR A 117 10.34 5.89 -1.45
N GLN A 118 11.65 6.20 -1.43
CA GLN A 118 12.15 7.60 -1.33
C GLN A 118 11.64 8.54 -2.41
N LYS A 119 11.33 8.04 -3.61
CA LYS A 119 10.89 8.89 -4.74
C LYS A 119 9.38 9.13 -4.78
N ASN A 120 8.58 8.18 -4.33
CA ASN A 120 7.13 8.17 -4.56
C ASN A 120 6.27 8.02 -3.29
N TYR A 121 6.85 8.02 -2.09
CA TYR A 121 6.18 7.75 -0.81
C TYR A 121 5.59 6.35 -0.68
N TYR A 122 5.54 5.54 -1.73
CA TYR A 122 5.03 4.19 -1.72
C TYR A 122 5.76 3.30 -2.73
N ALA A 123 5.72 2.00 -2.47
CA ALA A 123 6.12 0.96 -3.40
C ALA A 123 4.93 0.04 -3.68
N ARG A 124 4.85 -0.47 -4.90
CA ARG A 124 3.88 -1.46 -5.31
C ARG A 124 4.62 -2.74 -5.70
N GLY A 125 4.18 -3.86 -5.15
CA GLY A 125 4.79 -5.16 -5.42
C GLY A 125 4.57 -6.13 -4.26
N THR A 126 5.32 -7.21 -4.27
CA THR A 126 5.26 -8.27 -3.25
C THR A 126 6.04 -7.96 -1.96
N PHE A 127 6.54 -6.76 -1.82
CA PHE A 127 7.33 -6.30 -0.68
C PHE A 127 8.47 -7.28 -0.33
N PHE A 128 9.49 -7.32 -1.18
CA PHE A 128 10.64 -8.22 -1.03
C PHE A 128 10.23 -9.70 -0.91
N ASP A 129 9.28 -10.12 -1.76
CA ASP A 129 8.72 -11.47 -1.80
C ASP A 129 8.07 -11.96 -0.49
N SER A 130 7.69 -11.01 0.38
CA SER A 130 7.00 -11.32 1.64
C SER A 130 5.51 -11.66 1.45
N PHE A 131 4.93 -11.29 0.31
CA PHE A 131 3.52 -11.56 -0.02
C PHE A 131 3.40 -12.28 -1.35
N GLU A 132 2.38 -13.13 -1.49
CA GLU A 132 2.05 -13.80 -2.76
C GLU A 132 1.40 -12.84 -3.76
N GLU A 133 0.71 -11.83 -3.29
CA GLU A 133 0.02 -10.83 -4.10
C GLU A 133 0.70 -9.47 -4.05
N GLU A 134 0.51 -8.68 -5.11
CA GLU A 134 0.97 -7.29 -5.14
C GLU A 134 0.21 -6.43 -4.11
N LYS A 135 0.95 -5.73 -3.27
CA LYS A 135 0.44 -4.78 -2.27
C LYS A 135 1.06 -3.41 -2.44
N VAL A 136 0.38 -2.42 -1.90
CA VAL A 136 0.93 -1.06 -1.78
C VAL A 136 1.54 -0.92 -0.41
N SER A 137 2.81 -0.54 -0.37
CA SER A 137 3.58 -0.42 0.86
C SER A 137 4.13 1.00 1.00
N VAL A 138 4.13 1.52 2.20
CA VAL A 138 4.77 2.77 2.57
C VAL A 138 5.78 2.50 3.68
N ILE A 139 6.89 3.22 3.66
CA ILE A 139 7.95 3.11 4.66
C ILE A 139 8.19 4.49 5.26
N ALA A 140 8.11 4.58 6.57
CA ALA A 140 8.49 5.77 7.31
C ALA A 140 9.72 5.47 8.18
N PRO A 141 10.75 6.34 8.19
CA PRO A 141 11.92 6.15 9.01
C PRO A 141 11.60 6.44 10.49
N ILE A 142 12.16 5.62 11.37
CA ILE A 142 12.16 5.87 12.81
C ILE A 142 13.50 6.54 13.14
N ILE A 143 13.43 7.79 13.56
CA ILE A 143 14.62 8.59 13.86
C ILE A 143 14.66 8.78 15.38
N ASN A 144 15.69 8.22 16.01
CA ASN A 144 15.98 8.48 17.41
C ASN A 144 17.00 9.62 17.48
N ASN A 145 16.61 10.75 18.03
CA ASN A 145 17.47 11.93 18.26
C ASN A 145 18.23 11.82 19.57
#